data_63d90cc8db22c2efa356336792762f00
#
_entry.id   63d90cc8db22c2efa356336792762f00
#
_cell.length_a   1.000
_cell.length_b   1.000
_cell.length_c   1.000
_cell.angle_alpha   90.00
_cell.angle_beta   90.00
_cell.angle_gamma   90.00
#
_symmetry.space_group_name_H-M   'P 1'
#
loop_
_entity.id
_entity.type
_entity.pdbx_description
1 polymer ?
#
loop_
_entity_poly.entity_id
_entity_poly.type
_entity_poly.pdbx_seq_one_letter_code
_entity_poly.pdbx_strand_id
1 'polypeptide(L)'
;VFEKNSRPGGLLGYGIPDFKLDKSLIERRAKQMEAEGVVLRTKVIVGSKDLPSGIADDSTEFVSADQLSKTFDVVILAVGSEVPRDLPVPGRELKGTYAALEFLIPQNKEVQFNKKNPINAKGKHVIVIGGGDTGSDCVGTSNRHGAASVTQFELMPMPPEEENKALTWPYWPYKLRTSSSHDEGCTRDFAVATKALVDDGKGNVKALKAVRVEWKDGKMVEVAGSEFELPADLVFLAMGFTNPVASLLEAFGVEKDNRGNAKATTDGEGCYATNVAKVFAAGDVRRGQSLVVWAIREGRQAAREVDNFLMGSTTLPR
;
A
#
# COMPACT_ATOMS: atom_id res chain seq x y z
N VAL A 1 17.42 -9.58 -9.34
CA VAL A 1 16.14 -8.99 -8.93
C VAL A 1 15.73 -8.00 -10.00
N PHE A 2 14.46 -8.06 -10.44
CA PHE A 2 13.86 -7.13 -11.39
C PHE A 2 12.89 -6.20 -10.65
N GLU A 3 13.01 -4.90 -10.89
CA GLU A 3 12.20 -3.86 -10.26
C GLU A 3 11.68 -2.88 -11.33
N LYS A 4 10.37 -2.61 -11.36
CA LYS A 4 9.77 -1.69 -12.35
C LYS A 4 10.13 -0.22 -12.11
N ASN A 5 10.36 0.15 -10.86
CA ASN A 5 10.76 1.52 -10.51
C ASN A 5 12.26 1.76 -10.67
N SER A 6 12.68 3.00 -10.54
CA SER A 6 14.07 3.41 -10.73
C SER A 6 15.03 3.00 -9.60
N ARG A 7 14.50 2.56 -8.44
CA ARG A 7 15.25 2.05 -7.29
C ARG A 7 14.52 0.87 -6.66
N PRO A 8 15.24 -0.10 -6.05
CA PRO A 8 14.63 -1.15 -5.25
C PRO A 8 14.04 -0.61 -3.95
N GLY A 9 13.13 -1.38 -3.34
CA GLY A 9 12.56 -1.08 -2.04
C GLY A 9 11.05 -0.81 -2.04
N GLY A 10 10.41 -0.74 -3.22
CA GLY A 10 8.96 -0.62 -3.33
C GLY A 10 8.39 0.53 -2.51
N LEU A 11 7.33 0.28 -1.73
CA LEU A 11 6.68 1.31 -0.92
C LEU A 11 7.54 1.85 0.24
N LEU A 12 8.57 1.13 0.70
CA LEU A 12 9.53 1.69 1.66
C LEU A 12 10.30 2.88 1.04
N GLY A 13 10.63 2.77 -0.25
CA GLY A 13 11.34 3.82 -0.99
C GLY A 13 10.43 4.93 -1.49
N TYR A 14 9.26 4.57 -1.99
CA TYR A 14 8.39 5.50 -2.72
C TYR A 14 7.08 5.84 -2.03
N GLY A 15 6.55 4.99 -1.15
CA GLY A 15 5.28 5.21 -0.45
C GLY A 15 5.46 5.97 0.85
N ILE A 16 6.32 5.47 1.75
CA ILE A 16 6.57 6.07 3.05
C ILE A 16 7.34 7.38 2.89
N PRO A 17 6.90 8.50 3.48
CA PRO A 17 7.62 9.78 3.39
C PRO A 17 9.01 9.75 4.05
N ASP A 18 9.94 10.59 3.57
CA ASP A 18 11.30 10.69 4.10
C ASP A 18 11.34 11.07 5.59
N PHE A 19 10.38 11.89 6.04
CA PHE A 19 10.26 12.25 7.46
C PHE A 19 9.77 11.10 8.38
N LYS A 20 9.36 9.96 7.80
CA LYS A 20 9.01 8.73 8.53
C LYS A 20 10.08 7.65 8.42
N LEU A 21 10.75 7.57 7.27
CA LEU A 21 11.78 6.57 7.00
C LEU A 21 12.90 7.17 6.17
N ASP A 22 14.09 7.27 6.76
CA ASP A 22 15.31 7.68 6.06
C ASP A 22 15.67 6.66 4.96
N LYS A 23 15.74 7.12 3.71
CA LYS A 23 15.98 6.27 2.54
C LYS A 23 17.42 5.74 2.46
N SER A 24 18.34 6.34 3.18
CA SER A 24 19.72 5.83 3.30
C SER A 24 19.77 4.39 3.86
N LEU A 25 18.78 4.02 4.68
CA LEU A 25 18.65 2.65 5.21
C LEU A 25 18.38 1.64 4.09
N ILE A 26 17.53 2.00 3.13
CA ILE A 26 17.20 1.16 1.97
C ILE A 26 18.41 1.06 1.04
N GLU A 27 19.04 2.21 0.75
CA GLU A 27 20.22 2.28 -0.10
C GLU A 27 21.40 1.47 0.48
N ARG A 28 21.64 1.58 1.78
CA ARG A 28 22.66 0.78 2.47
C ARG A 28 22.39 -0.72 2.32
N ARG A 29 21.12 -1.15 2.47
CA ARG A 29 20.76 -2.56 2.32
C ARG A 29 20.89 -3.04 0.88
N ALA A 30 20.47 -2.24 -0.10
CA ALA A 30 20.64 -2.56 -1.51
C ALA A 30 22.13 -2.74 -1.89
N LYS A 31 22.99 -1.80 -1.46
CA LYS A 31 24.45 -1.88 -1.68
C LYS A 31 25.08 -3.12 -1.02
N GLN A 32 24.59 -3.49 0.17
CA GLN A 32 25.05 -4.72 0.82
C GLN A 32 24.71 -5.95 -0.03
N MET A 33 23.45 -6.06 -0.50
CA MET A 33 23.02 -7.17 -1.36
C MET A 33 23.84 -7.24 -2.66
N GLU A 34 24.10 -6.11 -3.29
CA GLU A 34 24.95 -6.04 -4.50
C GLU A 34 26.37 -6.50 -4.21
N ALA A 35 26.96 -6.11 -3.06
CA ALA A 35 28.29 -6.57 -2.65
C ALA A 35 28.30 -8.08 -2.33
N GLU A 36 27.18 -8.67 -1.96
CA GLU A 36 26.99 -10.10 -1.75
C GLU A 36 26.67 -10.87 -3.07
N GLY A 37 26.64 -10.18 -4.22
CA GLY A 37 26.46 -10.77 -5.55
C GLY A 37 25.03 -10.70 -6.10
N VAL A 38 24.10 -10.02 -5.44
CA VAL A 38 22.75 -9.80 -5.97
C VAL A 38 22.79 -8.79 -7.10
N VAL A 39 22.27 -9.16 -8.27
CA VAL A 39 22.13 -8.26 -9.42
C VAL A 39 20.77 -7.57 -9.35
N LEU A 40 20.77 -6.24 -9.17
CA LEU A 40 19.55 -5.41 -9.17
C LEU A 40 19.36 -4.78 -10.56
N ARG A 41 18.28 -5.15 -11.25
CA ARG A 41 17.88 -4.57 -12.54
C ARG A 41 16.62 -3.74 -12.32
N THR A 42 16.81 -2.43 -12.25
CA THR A 42 15.72 -1.45 -12.07
C THR A 42 15.18 -0.99 -13.42
N LYS A 43 14.00 -0.36 -13.42
CA LYS A 43 13.24 0.08 -14.60
C LYS A 43 12.86 -1.06 -15.55
N VAL A 44 12.69 -2.25 -15.02
CA VAL A 44 12.29 -3.44 -15.77
C VAL A 44 10.92 -3.92 -15.29
N ILE A 45 9.91 -3.80 -16.13
CA ILE A 45 8.61 -4.40 -15.85
C ILE A 45 8.58 -5.84 -16.34
N VAL A 46 8.01 -6.72 -15.53
CA VAL A 46 7.95 -8.16 -15.77
C VAL A 46 6.52 -8.59 -16.02
N GLY A 47 6.32 -9.51 -16.95
CA GLY A 47 5.09 -10.24 -17.17
C GLY A 47 4.05 -9.48 -17.97
N SER A 48 3.63 -8.30 -17.53
CA SER A 48 2.64 -7.48 -18.22
C SER A 48 2.95 -6.00 -18.09
N LYS A 49 2.65 -5.23 -19.15
CA LYS A 49 2.66 -3.75 -19.13
C LYS A 49 1.29 -3.16 -18.79
N ASP A 50 0.29 -4.02 -18.62
CA ASP A 50 -1.07 -3.60 -18.27
C ASP A 50 -1.14 -3.39 -16.74
N LEU A 51 -1.00 -2.14 -16.33
CA LEU A 51 -1.06 -1.71 -14.94
C LEU A 51 -2.35 -0.93 -14.69
N PRO A 52 -3.04 -1.19 -13.57
CA PRO A 52 -4.15 -0.34 -13.15
C PRO A 52 -3.73 1.12 -12.95
N SER A 53 -4.68 2.03 -13.11
CA SER A 53 -4.46 3.46 -12.84
C SER A 53 -3.94 3.68 -11.41
N GLY A 54 -3.03 4.63 -11.25
CA GLY A 54 -2.43 4.97 -9.96
C GLY A 54 -1.26 4.08 -9.51
N ILE A 55 -0.92 3.04 -10.28
CA ILE A 55 0.28 2.24 -10.02
C ILE A 55 1.50 2.94 -10.62
N ALA A 56 2.50 3.20 -9.77
CA ALA A 56 3.75 3.83 -10.23
C ALA A 56 4.58 2.87 -11.09
N ASP A 57 5.07 3.39 -12.20
CA ASP A 57 5.93 2.67 -13.13
C ASP A 57 6.99 3.62 -13.73
N ASP A 58 8.27 3.30 -13.57
CA ASP A 58 9.39 3.99 -14.21
C ASP A 58 10.05 3.10 -15.28
N SER A 59 9.42 1.98 -15.67
CA SER A 59 10.04 0.99 -16.55
C SER A 59 10.35 1.53 -17.94
N THR A 60 11.50 1.13 -18.44
CA THR A 60 11.96 1.37 -19.81
C THR A 60 12.21 0.07 -20.56
N GLU A 61 12.25 -1.04 -19.84
CA GLU A 61 12.48 -2.38 -20.35
C GLU A 61 11.33 -3.31 -19.93
N PHE A 62 11.00 -4.28 -20.79
CA PHE A 62 10.02 -5.33 -20.53
C PHE A 62 10.67 -6.71 -20.62
N VAL A 63 10.35 -7.59 -19.68
CA VAL A 63 10.76 -8.99 -19.68
C VAL A 63 9.51 -9.86 -19.50
N SER A 64 9.29 -10.81 -20.39
CA SER A 64 8.13 -11.70 -20.27
C SER A 64 8.31 -12.73 -19.15
N ALA A 65 7.18 -13.21 -18.61
CA ALA A 65 7.16 -14.30 -17.62
C ALA A 65 7.81 -15.58 -18.19
N ASP A 66 7.53 -15.91 -19.45
CA ASP A 66 8.11 -17.07 -20.16
C ASP A 66 9.63 -16.96 -20.27
N GLN A 67 10.16 -15.78 -20.59
CA GLN A 67 11.60 -15.55 -20.66
C GLN A 67 12.27 -15.79 -19.30
N LEU A 68 11.68 -15.28 -18.19
CA LEU A 68 12.23 -15.51 -16.85
C LEU A 68 12.20 -16.98 -16.47
N SER A 69 11.07 -17.65 -16.70
CA SER A 69 10.90 -19.07 -16.37
C SER A 69 11.86 -20.00 -17.15
N LYS A 70 12.32 -19.58 -18.34
CA LYS A 70 13.32 -20.32 -19.13
C LYS A 70 14.76 -19.98 -18.72
N THR A 71 14.99 -18.76 -18.21
CA THR A 71 16.34 -18.27 -17.89
C THR A 71 16.80 -18.68 -16.48
N PHE A 72 15.86 -18.74 -15.54
CA PHE A 72 16.19 -19.00 -14.14
C PHE A 72 15.68 -20.35 -13.66
N ASP A 73 16.40 -20.97 -12.74
CA ASP A 73 16.01 -22.23 -12.10
C ASP A 73 14.75 -22.07 -11.24
N VAL A 74 14.59 -20.88 -10.63
CA VAL A 74 13.44 -20.52 -9.81
C VAL A 74 13.09 -19.03 -10.00
N VAL A 75 11.80 -18.70 -9.93
CA VAL A 75 11.29 -17.34 -9.89
C VAL A 75 10.54 -17.13 -8.58
N ILE A 76 10.86 -16.07 -7.84
CA ILE A 76 10.11 -15.66 -6.64
C ILE A 76 9.35 -14.38 -6.95
N LEU A 77 8.02 -14.44 -6.84
CA LEU A 77 7.15 -13.26 -6.93
C LEU A 77 7.09 -12.58 -5.55
N ALA A 78 7.67 -11.39 -5.45
CA ALA A 78 7.68 -10.55 -4.24
C ALA A 78 7.21 -9.13 -4.55
N VAL A 79 6.17 -9.01 -5.39
CA VAL A 79 5.73 -7.77 -6.04
C VAL A 79 4.78 -6.92 -5.18
N GLY A 80 4.44 -7.39 -3.98
CA GLY A 80 3.53 -6.67 -3.09
C GLY A 80 2.06 -6.73 -3.49
N SER A 81 1.27 -5.83 -2.91
CA SER A 81 -0.16 -5.65 -3.16
C SER A 81 -0.38 -4.14 -3.36
N GLU A 82 -0.50 -3.70 -4.61
CA GLU A 82 -0.48 -2.27 -4.96
C GLU A 82 -1.84 -1.74 -5.47
N VAL A 83 -2.82 -2.63 -5.73
CA VAL A 83 -4.15 -2.18 -6.20
C VAL A 83 -4.88 -1.49 -5.06
N PRO A 84 -5.12 -0.16 -5.14
CA PRO A 84 -5.75 0.57 -4.07
C PRO A 84 -7.22 0.19 -3.92
N ARG A 85 -7.72 0.20 -2.68
CA ARG A 85 -9.15 0.14 -2.43
C ARG A 85 -9.80 1.43 -2.87
N ASP A 86 -10.84 1.33 -3.70
CA ASP A 86 -11.59 2.48 -4.18
C ASP A 86 -12.83 2.77 -3.31
N LEU A 87 -13.36 3.97 -3.46
CA LEU A 87 -14.56 4.47 -2.79
C LEU A 87 -15.64 4.78 -3.85
N PRO A 88 -16.55 3.85 -4.16
CA PRO A 88 -17.55 4.03 -5.20
C PRO A 88 -18.71 4.90 -4.71
N VAL A 89 -18.48 6.21 -4.60
CA VAL A 89 -19.48 7.22 -4.26
C VAL A 89 -19.68 8.22 -5.40
N PRO A 90 -20.84 8.89 -5.49
CA PRO A 90 -21.04 9.97 -6.46
C PRO A 90 -19.95 11.03 -6.35
N GLY A 91 -19.41 11.47 -7.49
CA GLY A 91 -18.34 12.45 -7.57
C GLY A 91 -16.92 11.89 -7.39
N ARG A 92 -16.75 10.54 -7.30
CA ARG A 92 -15.42 9.91 -7.18
C ARG A 92 -14.46 10.31 -8.32
N GLU A 93 -15.00 10.57 -9.49
CA GLU A 93 -14.26 10.96 -10.71
C GLU A 93 -13.80 12.42 -10.72
N LEU A 94 -14.24 13.26 -9.79
CA LEU A 94 -13.87 14.66 -9.73
C LEU A 94 -12.37 14.88 -9.51
N LYS A 95 -11.81 15.86 -10.22
CA LYS A 95 -10.43 16.29 -10.01
C LYS A 95 -10.24 16.77 -8.56
N GLY A 96 -9.13 16.41 -7.96
CA GLY A 96 -8.84 16.64 -6.54
C GLY A 96 -9.05 15.39 -5.69
N THR A 97 -9.58 14.30 -6.25
CA THR A 97 -9.76 13.01 -5.56
C THR A 97 -8.75 12.00 -6.08
N TYR A 98 -7.88 11.52 -5.21
CA TYR A 98 -6.74 10.66 -5.56
C TYR A 98 -6.60 9.49 -4.59
N ALA A 99 -6.10 8.35 -5.06
CA ALA A 99 -5.56 7.35 -4.15
C ALA A 99 -4.33 7.91 -3.42
N ALA A 100 -4.11 7.51 -2.19
CA ALA A 100 -3.03 8.06 -1.35
C ALA A 100 -1.64 7.99 -2.03
N LEU A 101 -1.34 6.90 -2.73
CA LEU A 101 -0.05 6.74 -3.40
C LEU A 101 0.12 7.64 -4.63
N GLU A 102 -0.96 8.11 -5.26
CA GLU A 102 -0.88 9.10 -6.34
C GLU A 102 -0.35 10.46 -5.84
N PHE A 103 -0.48 10.71 -4.53
CA PHE A 103 0.07 11.88 -3.86
C PHE A 103 1.45 11.62 -3.25
N LEU A 104 1.60 10.51 -2.54
CA LEU A 104 2.82 10.20 -1.78
C LEU A 104 4.02 9.83 -2.67
N ILE A 105 3.80 9.05 -3.73
CA ILE A 105 4.91 8.62 -4.61
C ILE A 105 5.53 9.80 -5.36
N PRO A 106 4.76 10.68 -6.02
CA PRO A 106 5.34 11.88 -6.63
C PRO A 106 6.01 12.80 -5.61
N GLN A 107 5.48 12.89 -4.38
CA GLN A 107 6.12 13.69 -3.33
C GLN A 107 7.48 13.13 -2.92
N ASN A 108 7.58 11.82 -2.71
CA ASN A 108 8.86 11.19 -2.43
C ASN A 108 9.84 11.34 -3.60
N LYS A 109 9.36 11.28 -4.84
CA LYS A 109 10.19 11.54 -6.03
C LYS A 109 10.63 13.00 -6.13
N GLU A 110 9.82 13.97 -5.68
CA GLU A 110 10.21 15.37 -5.59
C GLU A 110 11.35 15.56 -4.59
N VAL A 111 11.20 15.02 -3.37
CA VAL A 111 12.23 15.11 -2.32
C VAL A 111 13.53 14.43 -2.73
N GLN A 112 13.46 13.24 -3.31
CA GLN A 112 14.65 12.42 -3.61
C GLN A 112 15.32 12.78 -4.94
N PHE A 113 14.56 13.26 -5.94
CA PHE A 113 15.05 13.42 -7.31
C PHE A 113 14.74 14.79 -7.93
N ASN A 114 14.18 15.72 -7.15
CA ASN A 114 13.77 17.05 -7.65
C ASN A 114 12.70 16.99 -8.77
N LYS A 115 11.90 15.91 -8.79
CA LYS A 115 10.79 15.74 -9.74
C LYS A 115 9.51 16.32 -9.15
N LYS A 116 9.11 17.51 -9.59
CA LYS A 116 7.95 18.24 -9.08
C LYS A 116 6.69 17.36 -8.96
N ASN A 117 6.09 17.37 -7.78
CA ASN A 117 4.80 16.71 -7.53
C ASN A 117 3.68 17.50 -8.25
N PRO A 118 2.86 16.85 -9.10
CA PRO A 118 1.73 17.50 -9.74
C PRO A 118 0.60 17.85 -8.76
N ILE A 119 0.55 17.20 -7.59
CA ILE A 119 -0.47 17.42 -6.56
C ILE A 119 0.17 18.25 -5.43
N ASN A 120 -0.39 19.45 -5.19
CA ASN A 120 0.09 20.34 -4.14
C ASN A 120 -1.07 20.73 -3.22
N ALA A 121 -0.86 20.53 -1.90
CA ALA A 121 -1.85 20.83 -0.86
C ALA A 121 -1.75 22.24 -0.28
N LYS A 122 -0.81 23.08 -0.74
CA LYS A 122 -0.62 24.42 -0.19
C LYS A 122 -1.89 25.27 -0.27
N GLY A 123 -2.33 25.77 0.89
CA GLY A 123 -3.50 26.62 1.01
C GLY A 123 -4.84 25.93 0.74
N LYS A 124 -4.87 24.59 0.66
CA LYS A 124 -6.07 23.81 0.35
C LYS A 124 -6.67 23.14 1.60
N HIS A 125 -7.97 22.89 1.53
CA HIS A 125 -8.68 22.03 2.48
C HIS A 125 -8.52 20.58 2.05
N VAL A 126 -7.85 19.79 2.88
CA VAL A 126 -7.51 18.38 2.60
C VAL A 126 -8.34 17.46 3.48
N ILE A 127 -8.98 16.47 2.87
CA ILE A 127 -9.64 15.37 3.59
C ILE A 127 -8.91 14.07 3.26
N VAL A 128 -8.53 13.32 4.30
CA VAL A 128 -7.91 12.00 4.19
C VAL A 128 -8.91 10.95 4.68
N ILE A 129 -9.26 10.00 3.82
CA ILE A 129 -10.18 8.91 4.16
C ILE A 129 -9.38 7.66 4.49
N GLY A 130 -9.38 7.25 5.75
CA GLY A 130 -8.65 6.12 6.30
C GLY A 130 -7.70 6.51 7.43
N GLY A 131 -7.79 5.80 8.56
CA GLY A 131 -7.06 6.08 9.81
C GLY A 131 -5.73 5.34 9.98
N GLY A 132 -5.27 4.58 8.98
CA GLY A 132 -4.02 3.82 9.03
C GLY A 132 -2.76 4.65 8.77
N ASP A 133 -1.60 3.96 8.72
CA ASP A 133 -0.28 4.61 8.53
C ASP A 133 -0.21 5.40 7.22
N THR A 134 -0.76 4.89 6.12
CA THR A 134 -0.83 5.61 4.83
C THR A 134 -1.65 6.90 4.95
N GLY A 135 -2.73 6.88 5.73
CA GLY A 135 -3.52 8.10 6.03
C GLY A 135 -2.70 9.12 6.81
N SER A 136 -1.99 8.67 7.84
CA SER A 136 -1.06 9.48 8.62
C SER A 136 0.06 10.11 7.76
N ASP A 137 0.56 9.37 6.76
CA ASP A 137 1.56 9.86 5.81
C ASP A 137 0.98 10.96 4.92
N CYS A 138 -0.27 10.82 4.46
CA CYS A 138 -0.97 11.88 3.72
C CYS A 138 -1.21 13.12 4.58
N VAL A 139 -1.57 12.96 5.87
CA VAL A 139 -1.72 14.06 6.84
C VAL A 139 -0.41 14.84 6.96
N GLY A 140 0.69 14.18 7.32
CA GLY A 140 1.99 14.85 7.52
C GLY A 140 2.53 15.50 6.25
N THR A 141 2.34 14.87 5.10
CA THR A 141 2.72 15.43 3.80
C THR A 141 1.91 16.67 3.48
N SER A 142 0.59 16.65 3.71
CA SER A 142 -0.29 17.81 3.48
C SER A 142 0.05 19.00 4.37
N ASN A 143 0.36 18.75 5.66
CA ASN A 143 0.82 19.77 6.60
C ASN A 143 2.12 20.43 6.12
N ARG A 144 3.10 19.63 5.67
CA ARG A 144 4.38 20.11 5.14
C ARG A 144 4.24 20.87 3.82
N HIS A 145 3.20 20.60 3.04
CA HIS A 145 2.86 21.45 1.89
C HIS A 145 2.24 22.80 2.29
N GLY A 146 1.82 22.97 3.54
CA GLY A 146 1.12 24.17 4.01
C GLY A 146 -0.36 24.17 3.67
N ALA A 147 -1.05 23.05 3.86
CA ALA A 147 -2.51 22.95 3.71
C ALA A 147 -3.22 23.94 4.65
N ALA A 148 -4.36 24.49 4.22
CA ALA A 148 -5.19 25.38 5.04
C ALA A 148 -5.87 24.62 6.19
N SER A 149 -6.27 23.39 5.94
CA SER A 149 -6.76 22.46 6.95
C SER A 149 -6.52 21.01 6.50
N VAL A 150 -6.34 20.10 7.47
CA VAL A 150 -6.28 18.66 7.22
C VAL A 150 -7.27 17.98 8.15
N THR A 151 -8.21 17.22 7.57
CA THR A 151 -9.19 16.40 8.31
C THR A 151 -9.00 14.95 7.90
N GLN A 152 -8.94 14.05 8.89
CA GLN A 152 -8.85 12.61 8.64
C GLN A 152 -10.11 11.92 9.13
N PHE A 153 -10.75 11.14 8.26
CA PHE A 153 -11.90 10.32 8.58
C PHE A 153 -11.54 8.84 8.73
N GLU A 154 -12.08 8.25 9.78
CA GLU A 154 -12.05 6.81 9.99
C GLU A 154 -13.48 6.26 10.06
N LEU A 155 -13.73 5.18 9.29
CA LEU A 155 -15.03 4.52 9.24
C LEU A 155 -15.36 3.80 10.55
N MET A 156 -14.35 3.27 11.22
CA MET A 156 -14.49 2.55 12.48
C MET A 156 -14.66 3.52 13.65
N PRO A 157 -15.31 3.08 14.74
CA PRO A 157 -15.36 3.85 15.97
C PRO A 157 -13.96 4.15 16.50
N MET A 158 -13.84 5.24 17.26
CA MET A 158 -12.57 5.60 17.90
C MET A 158 -12.13 4.46 18.85
N PRO A 159 -10.92 3.93 18.67
CA PRO A 159 -10.37 2.97 19.60
C PRO A 159 -10.20 3.57 20.99
N PRO A 160 -10.23 2.75 22.06
CA PRO A 160 -9.98 3.23 23.41
C PRO A 160 -8.56 3.82 23.53
N GLU A 161 -8.36 4.79 24.41
CA GLU A 161 -7.06 5.41 24.65
C GLU A 161 -6.08 4.40 25.23
N GLU A 162 -6.57 3.51 26.12
CA GLU A 162 -5.80 2.46 26.74
C GLU A 162 -6.19 1.07 26.23
N GLU A 163 -5.22 0.18 26.20
CA GLU A 163 -5.43 -1.21 25.79
C GLU A 163 -6.21 -1.99 26.86
N ASN A 164 -7.19 -2.79 26.43
CA ASN A 164 -7.77 -3.83 27.28
C ASN A 164 -7.12 -5.19 26.98
N LYS A 165 -6.10 -5.54 27.79
CA LYS A 165 -5.34 -6.80 27.64
C LYS A 165 -6.19 -8.05 27.69
N ALA A 166 -7.28 -8.05 28.45
CA ALA A 166 -8.19 -9.20 28.54
C ALA A 166 -8.88 -9.53 27.19
N LEU A 167 -9.01 -8.54 26.29
CA LEU A 167 -9.63 -8.73 24.97
C LEU A 167 -8.59 -9.01 23.86
N THR A 168 -7.36 -8.57 24.03
CA THR A 168 -6.41 -8.56 22.90
C THR A 168 -5.17 -9.43 23.13
N TRP A 169 -4.75 -9.69 24.36
CA TRP A 169 -3.57 -10.51 24.61
C TRP A 169 -3.74 -11.97 24.14
N PRO A 170 -2.78 -12.59 23.46
CA PRO A 170 -1.42 -12.12 23.14
C PRO A 170 -1.31 -11.39 21.77
N TYR A 171 -2.43 -10.97 21.21
CA TYR A 171 -2.47 -10.30 19.92
C TYR A 171 -2.12 -8.81 20.02
N TRP A 172 -2.14 -8.14 18.89
CA TRP A 172 -1.81 -6.72 18.79
C TRP A 172 -2.77 -5.84 19.59
N PRO A 173 -2.28 -4.89 20.40
CA PRO A 173 -3.11 -4.03 21.24
C PRO A 173 -4.12 -3.21 20.43
N TYR A 174 -5.40 -3.28 20.81
CA TYR A 174 -6.44 -2.41 20.29
C TYR A 174 -6.53 -1.14 21.11
N LYS A 175 -5.92 -0.07 20.64
CA LYS A 175 -5.93 1.25 21.28
C LYS A 175 -5.75 2.37 20.26
N LEU A 176 -6.16 3.59 20.64
CA LEU A 176 -5.94 4.77 19.82
C LEU A 176 -4.43 4.99 19.62
N ARG A 177 -4.04 5.15 18.36
CA ARG A 177 -2.67 5.45 17.98
C ARG A 177 -2.59 6.84 17.38
N THR A 178 -1.63 7.60 17.87
CA THR A 178 -1.27 8.89 17.32
C THR A 178 0.13 8.80 16.72
N SER A 179 0.32 9.34 15.53
CA SER A 179 1.64 9.48 14.93
C SER A 179 2.09 10.93 14.99
N SER A 180 3.40 11.17 14.83
CA SER A 180 3.95 12.53 14.74
C SER A 180 3.26 13.40 13.70
N SER A 181 2.74 12.82 12.61
CA SER A 181 1.99 13.56 11.60
C SER A 181 0.70 14.19 12.13
N HIS A 182 0.02 13.52 13.06
CA HIS A 182 -1.19 14.06 13.70
C HIS A 182 -0.85 15.23 14.64
N ASP A 183 0.31 15.16 15.31
CA ASP A 183 0.79 16.22 16.21
C ASP A 183 1.14 17.51 15.47
N GLU A 184 1.45 17.41 14.16
CA GLU A 184 1.69 18.58 13.29
C GLU A 184 0.41 19.35 12.95
N GLY A 185 -0.75 18.81 13.25
CA GLY A 185 -2.06 19.42 13.04
C GLY A 185 -2.97 18.57 12.16
N CYS A 186 -4.06 18.09 12.76
CA CYS A 186 -5.08 17.31 12.04
C CYS A 186 -6.35 17.21 12.89
N THR A 187 -7.50 17.46 12.30
CA THR A 187 -8.78 17.07 12.90
C THR A 187 -9.02 15.60 12.55
N ARG A 188 -9.06 14.74 13.59
CA ARG A 188 -9.40 13.32 13.41
C ARG A 188 -10.84 13.09 13.79
N ASP A 189 -11.57 12.39 12.93
CA ASP A 189 -12.98 12.09 13.17
C ASP A 189 -13.28 10.62 12.83
N PHE A 190 -14.01 9.97 13.72
CA PHE A 190 -14.25 8.53 13.72
C PHE A 190 -15.73 8.22 13.52
N ALA A 191 -16.03 7.01 13.11
CA ALA A 191 -17.39 6.56 12.79
C ALA A 191 -18.06 7.48 11.75
N VAL A 192 -17.33 7.80 10.69
CA VAL A 192 -17.75 8.68 9.60
C VAL A 192 -17.70 7.92 8.27
N ALA A 193 -18.83 7.88 7.56
CA ALA A 193 -18.90 7.37 6.19
C ALA A 193 -19.05 8.52 5.20
N THR A 194 -18.32 8.42 4.09
CA THR A 194 -18.44 9.36 2.96
C THR A 194 -19.66 8.98 2.11
N LYS A 195 -20.52 9.95 1.80
CA LYS A 195 -21.72 9.79 0.96
C LYS A 195 -21.50 10.21 -0.48
N ALA A 196 -20.81 11.33 -0.68
CA ALA A 196 -20.58 11.91 -2.00
C ALA A 196 -19.45 12.95 -1.97
N LEU A 197 -18.86 13.20 -3.12
CA LEU A 197 -18.02 14.34 -3.39
C LEU A 197 -18.81 15.36 -4.22
N VAL A 198 -18.68 16.63 -3.90
CA VAL A 198 -19.49 17.72 -4.48
C VAL A 198 -18.66 18.46 -5.52
N ASP A 199 -19.21 18.59 -6.73
CA ASP A 199 -18.62 19.32 -7.85
C ASP A 199 -18.71 20.84 -7.63
N ASP A 200 -17.66 21.58 -7.99
CA ASP A 200 -17.63 23.03 -8.09
C ASP A 200 -18.36 23.59 -9.34
N GLY A 201 -18.88 22.70 -10.19
CA GLY A 201 -19.49 23.02 -11.50
C GLY A 201 -18.49 23.07 -12.65
N LYS A 202 -17.19 22.75 -12.37
CA LYS A 202 -16.10 22.71 -13.37
C LYS A 202 -15.36 21.37 -13.37
N GLY A 203 -15.91 20.37 -12.65
CA GLY A 203 -15.34 19.04 -12.55
C GLY A 203 -14.26 18.89 -11.49
N ASN A 204 -14.16 19.81 -10.52
CA ASN A 204 -13.27 19.68 -9.37
C ASN A 204 -14.08 19.44 -8.10
N VAL A 205 -13.51 18.71 -7.15
CA VAL A 205 -14.09 18.58 -5.82
C VAL A 205 -14.01 19.93 -5.09
N LYS A 206 -15.14 20.33 -4.45
CA LYS A 206 -15.21 21.51 -3.58
C LYS A 206 -15.64 21.20 -2.15
N ALA A 207 -16.28 20.06 -1.95
CA ALA A 207 -16.74 19.62 -0.64
C ALA A 207 -16.94 18.09 -0.61
N LEU A 208 -16.97 17.54 0.60
CA LEU A 208 -17.29 16.16 0.87
C LEU A 208 -18.51 16.07 1.77
N LYS A 209 -19.52 15.30 1.36
CA LYS A 209 -20.69 14.93 2.16
C LYS A 209 -20.44 13.66 2.94
N ALA A 210 -20.67 13.71 4.23
CA ALA A 210 -20.47 12.62 5.16
C ALA A 210 -21.68 12.39 6.06
N VAL A 211 -21.72 11.24 6.72
CA VAL A 211 -22.74 10.86 7.70
C VAL A 211 -22.07 10.12 8.85
N ARG A 212 -22.59 10.28 10.07
CA ARG A 212 -22.19 9.47 11.22
C ARG A 212 -22.69 8.05 11.05
N VAL A 213 -21.90 7.08 11.51
CA VAL A 213 -22.28 5.67 11.48
C VAL A 213 -22.15 5.03 12.85
N GLU A 214 -22.94 4.00 13.08
CA GLU A 214 -22.85 3.11 14.24
C GLU A 214 -22.67 1.67 13.74
N TRP A 215 -22.03 0.85 14.57
CA TRP A 215 -21.87 -0.58 14.28
C TRP A 215 -22.79 -1.39 15.19
N LYS A 216 -23.83 -2.01 14.60
CA LYS A 216 -24.82 -2.85 15.29
C LYS A 216 -24.72 -4.27 14.72
N ASP A 217 -24.44 -5.24 15.57
CA ASP A 217 -24.27 -6.65 15.17
C ASP A 217 -23.28 -6.86 14.02
N GLY A 218 -22.17 -6.11 14.02
CA GLY A 218 -21.13 -6.16 12.98
C GLY A 218 -21.53 -5.51 11.65
N LYS A 219 -22.68 -4.83 11.58
CA LYS A 219 -23.13 -4.09 10.40
C LYS A 219 -23.08 -2.58 10.64
N MET A 220 -22.61 -1.87 9.63
CA MET A 220 -22.62 -0.42 9.63
C MET A 220 -24.05 0.10 9.40
N VAL A 221 -24.49 1.03 10.22
CA VAL A 221 -25.81 1.69 10.15
C VAL A 221 -25.59 3.20 10.19
N GLU A 222 -26.18 3.92 9.24
CA GLU A 222 -26.13 5.39 9.24
C GLU A 222 -27.01 5.96 10.35
N VAL A 223 -26.54 6.99 11.02
CA VAL A 223 -27.30 7.72 12.03
C VAL A 223 -28.17 8.77 11.34
N ALA A 224 -29.47 8.61 11.40
CA ALA A 224 -30.41 9.51 10.73
C ALA A 224 -30.23 10.97 11.20
N GLY A 225 -30.21 11.92 10.27
CA GLY A 225 -30.10 13.34 10.56
C GLY A 225 -28.70 13.80 10.98
N SER A 226 -27.69 12.94 10.87
CA SER A 226 -26.28 13.26 11.20
C SER A 226 -25.41 13.62 9.99
N GLU A 227 -26.03 13.86 8.85
CA GLU A 227 -25.36 14.26 7.64
C GLU A 227 -24.69 15.63 7.80
N PHE A 228 -23.49 15.79 7.25
CA PHE A 228 -22.76 17.04 7.27
C PHE A 228 -21.89 17.17 6.00
N GLU A 229 -21.44 18.39 5.74
CA GLU A 229 -20.59 18.71 4.60
C GLU A 229 -19.36 19.47 5.09
N LEU A 230 -18.18 19.14 4.55
CA LEU A 230 -16.93 19.84 4.80
C LEU A 230 -16.33 20.33 3.47
N PRO A 231 -15.71 21.54 3.46
CA PRO A 231 -14.94 21.99 2.30
C PRO A 231 -13.78 21.06 2.03
N ALA A 232 -13.56 20.75 0.76
CA ALA A 232 -12.48 19.86 0.32
C ALA A 232 -11.99 20.28 -1.07
N ASP A 233 -10.76 20.70 -1.18
CA ASP A 233 -10.06 20.92 -2.46
C ASP A 233 -9.29 19.68 -2.89
N LEU A 234 -8.90 18.83 -1.92
CA LEU A 234 -8.23 17.55 -2.12
C LEU A 234 -8.81 16.48 -1.21
N VAL A 235 -9.05 15.30 -1.77
CA VAL A 235 -9.47 14.11 -1.02
C VAL A 235 -8.50 12.98 -1.33
N PHE A 236 -7.86 12.42 -0.29
CA PHE A 236 -6.95 11.29 -0.42
C PHE A 236 -7.57 10.01 0.13
N LEU A 237 -7.68 9.00 -0.73
CA LEU A 237 -8.20 7.67 -0.36
C LEU A 237 -7.05 6.82 0.19
N ALA A 238 -6.97 6.72 1.51
CA ALA A 238 -5.96 5.95 2.25
C ALA A 238 -6.56 4.71 2.92
N MET A 239 -7.42 3.99 2.19
CA MET A 239 -8.21 2.86 2.69
C MET A 239 -7.52 1.50 2.53
N GLY A 240 -6.22 1.48 2.24
CA GLY A 240 -5.42 0.28 2.01
C GLY A 240 -5.54 -0.28 0.59
N PHE A 241 -5.06 -1.50 0.43
CA PHE A 241 -4.98 -2.19 -0.85
C PHE A 241 -5.86 -3.44 -0.85
N THR A 242 -6.21 -3.92 -2.03
CA THR A 242 -7.06 -5.11 -2.19
C THR A 242 -6.23 -6.35 -2.52
N ASN A 243 -5.37 -6.26 -3.54
CA ASN A 243 -4.64 -7.39 -4.11
C ASN A 243 -3.41 -6.93 -4.93
N PRO A 244 -2.52 -7.85 -5.30
CA PRO A 244 -1.47 -7.56 -6.27
C PRO A 244 -2.05 -7.28 -7.67
N VAL A 245 -1.23 -6.75 -8.56
CA VAL A 245 -1.60 -6.54 -9.96
C VAL A 245 -1.89 -7.88 -10.63
N ALA A 246 -3.14 -8.10 -11.03
CA ALA A 246 -3.64 -9.40 -11.51
C ALA A 246 -2.94 -9.83 -12.81
N SER A 247 -2.68 -8.89 -13.74
CA SER A 247 -2.05 -9.18 -15.03
C SER A 247 -0.65 -9.81 -14.91
N LEU A 248 0.09 -9.51 -13.82
CA LEU A 248 1.36 -10.16 -13.55
C LEU A 248 1.17 -11.64 -13.16
N LEU A 249 0.24 -11.94 -12.26
CA LEU A 249 -0.05 -13.33 -11.86
C LEU A 249 -0.55 -14.15 -13.04
N GLU A 250 -1.39 -13.55 -13.88
CA GLU A 250 -1.91 -14.14 -15.10
C GLU A 250 -0.81 -14.43 -16.12
N ALA A 251 0.16 -13.52 -16.28
CA ALA A 251 1.31 -13.72 -17.17
C ALA A 251 2.18 -14.93 -16.76
N PHE A 252 2.24 -15.25 -15.46
CA PHE A 252 2.90 -16.45 -14.95
C PHE A 252 1.99 -17.67 -14.86
N GLY A 253 0.69 -17.56 -15.09
CA GLY A 253 -0.27 -18.64 -14.90
C GLY A 253 -0.52 -19.02 -13.44
N VAL A 254 -0.25 -18.10 -12.50
CA VAL A 254 -0.41 -18.34 -11.06
C VAL A 254 -1.87 -18.26 -10.65
N GLU A 255 -2.38 -19.31 -9.99
CA GLU A 255 -3.71 -19.30 -9.39
C GLU A 255 -3.83 -18.25 -8.30
N LYS A 256 -5.01 -17.63 -8.25
CA LYS A 256 -5.37 -16.62 -7.24
C LYS A 256 -6.26 -17.22 -6.16
N ASP A 257 -6.12 -16.74 -4.92
CA ASP A 257 -7.07 -17.02 -3.84
C ASP A 257 -8.36 -16.19 -4.01
N ASN A 258 -9.33 -16.38 -3.11
CA ASN A 258 -10.61 -15.67 -3.14
C ASN A 258 -10.48 -14.14 -2.96
N ARG A 259 -9.31 -13.65 -2.56
CA ARG A 259 -9.00 -12.21 -2.40
C ARG A 259 -8.17 -11.66 -3.56
N GLY A 260 -7.85 -12.50 -4.56
CA GLY A 260 -7.03 -12.11 -5.70
C GLY A 260 -5.52 -12.17 -5.47
N ASN A 261 -5.04 -12.71 -4.35
CA ASN A 261 -3.62 -12.89 -4.08
C ASN A 261 -3.09 -14.19 -4.72
N ALA A 262 -1.78 -14.28 -4.91
CA ALA A 262 -1.15 -15.51 -5.36
C ALA A 262 -1.41 -16.65 -4.35
N LYS A 263 -1.97 -17.76 -4.83
CA LYS A 263 -2.30 -18.91 -4.00
C LYS A 263 -1.04 -19.72 -3.71
N ALA A 264 -0.54 -19.60 -2.47
CA ALA A 264 0.57 -20.38 -1.93
C ALA A 264 0.41 -20.51 -0.42
N THR A 265 0.79 -21.66 0.15
CA THR A 265 0.68 -21.94 1.58
C THR A 265 1.81 -21.29 2.38
N THR A 266 1.63 -21.14 3.68
CA THR A 266 2.67 -20.65 4.61
C THR A 266 3.44 -21.77 5.25
N ASP A 267 2.78 -22.91 5.46
CA ASP A 267 3.28 -24.04 6.24
C ASP A 267 3.07 -25.34 5.45
N GLY A 268 3.81 -26.35 5.85
CA GLY A 268 3.80 -27.68 5.23
C GLY A 268 4.86 -27.86 4.14
N GLU A 269 4.82 -29.01 3.50
CA GLU A 269 5.68 -29.31 2.35
C GLU A 269 5.28 -28.46 1.15
N GLY A 270 6.27 -27.89 0.45
CA GLY A 270 6.05 -27.00 -0.69
C GLY A 270 5.44 -25.65 -0.33
N CYS A 271 5.57 -25.19 0.92
CA CYS A 271 5.13 -23.85 1.28
C CYS A 271 5.82 -22.78 0.42
N TYR A 272 5.12 -21.66 0.17
CA TYR A 272 5.50 -20.60 -0.77
C TYR A 272 5.53 -20.99 -2.25
N ALA A 273 5.45 -22.29 -2.62
CA ALA A 273 5.29 -22.70 -4.01
C ALA A 273 3.89 -22.35 -4.53
N THR A 274 3.80 -21.93 -5.78
CA THR A 274 2.52 -21.75 -6.49
C THR A 274 2.10 -23.02 -7.22
N ASN A 275 0.97 -22.97 -7.94
CA ASN A 275 0.57 -24.03 -8.87
C ASN A 275 1.51 -24.18 -10.08
N VAL A 276 2.38 -23.20 -10.33
CA VAL A 276 3.33 -23.20 -11.46
C VAL A 276 4.69 -23.69 -10.98
N ALA A 277 5.20 -24.74 -11.61
CA ALA A 277 6.50 -25.29 -11.27
C ALA A 277 7.60 -24.22 -11.31
N LYS A 278 8.49 -24.23 -10.30
CA LYS A 278 9.60 -23.28 -10.12
C LYS A 278 9.17 -21.83 -9.80
N VAL A 279 7.88 -21.55 -9.66
CA VAL A 279 7.39 -20.20 -9.30
C VAL A 279 6.90 -20.20 -7.86
N PHE A 280 7.52 -19.35 -7.03
CA PHE A 280 7.21 -19.15 -5.63
C PHE A 280 6.65 -17.74 -5.42
N ALA A 281 5.92 -17.54 -4.32
CA ALA A 281 5.35 -16.25 -3.98
C ALA A 281 5.54 -15.95 -2.48
N ALA A 282 5.97 -14.73 -2.14
CA ALA A 282 6.23 -14.32 -0.76
C ALA A 282 5.84 -12.87 -0.49
N GLY A 283 5.43 -12.57 0.74
CA GLY A 283 5.00 -11.25 1.16
C GLY A 283 3.57 -10.93 0.72
N ASP A 284 3.27 -9.64 0.53
CA ASP A 284 1.91 -9.17 0.30
C ASP A 284 1.28 -9.70 -1.00
N VAL A 285 2.07 -10.10 -1.99
CA VAL A 285 1.56 -10.72 -3.23
C VAL A 285 0.75 -11.99 -2.96
N ARG A 286 1.07 -12.71 -1.89
CA ARG A 286 0.45 -13.95 -1.46
C ARG A 286 -0.44 -13.76 -0.22
N ARG A 287 0.02 -12.95 0.73
CA ARG A 287 -0.63 -12.71 2.02
C ARG A 287 -1.76 -11.68 1.94
N GLY A 288 -1.70 -10.79 0.96
CA GLY A 288 -2.43 -9.53 0.94
C GLY A 288 -1.70 -8.46 1.75
N GLN A 289 -2.20 -7.24 1.73
CA GLN A 289 -1.62 -6.11 2.46
C GLN A 289 -1.30 -6.48 3.91
N SER A 290 -0.06 -6.26 4.32
CA SER A 290 0.43 -6.59 5.66
C SER A 290 1.56 -5.64 6.12
N LEU A 291 2.30 -6.04 7.15
CA LEU A 291 3.40 -5.26 7.69
C LEU A 291 4.74 -5.70 7.11
N VAL A 292 5.71 -4.78 7.08
CA VAL A 292 7.08 -5.05 6.59
C VAL A 292 7.75 -6.22 7.31
N VAL A 293 7.46 -6.42 8.60
CA VAL A 293 7.98 -7.57 9.37
C VAL A 293 7.53 -8.92 8.79
N TRP A 294 6.32 -8.98 8.25
CA TRP A 294 5.83 -10.17 7.57
C TRP A 294 6.49 -10.37 6.20
N ALA A 295 6.72 -9.30 5.45
CA ALA A 295 7.45 -9.35 4.19
C ALA A 295 8.88 -9.90 4.39
N ILE A 296 9.58 -9.41 5.42
CA ILE A 296 10.92 -9.90 5.78
C ILE A 296 10.87 -11.38 6.16
N ARG A 297 9.94 -11.77 7.04
CA ARG A 297 9.79 -13.17 7.47
C ARG A 297 9.50 -14.08 6.29
N GLU A 298 8.51 -13.74 5.47
CA GLU A 298 8.10 -14.58 4.34
C GLU A 298 9.19 -14.65 3.26
N GLY A 299 9.92 -13.56 3.00
CA GLY A 299 11.07 -13.58 2.09
C GLY A 299 12.15 -14.55 2.55
N ARG A 300 12.47 -14.56 3.83
CA ARG A 300 13.45 -15.52 4.41
C ARG A 300 12.96 -16.96 4.36
N GLN A 301 11.68 -17.19 4.67
CA GLN A 301 11.10 -18.54 4.63
C GLN A 301 10.99 -19.05 3.19
N ALA A 302 10.58 -18.21 2.25
CA ALA A 302 10.56 -18.58 0.82
C ALA A 302 11.97 -18.91 0.30
N ALA A 303 12.99 -18.12 0.69
CA ALA A 303 14.38 -18.44 0.32
C ALA A 303 14.81 -19.82 0.84
N ARG A 304 14.43 -20.17 2.08
CA ARG A 304 14.68 -21.50 2.64
C ARG A 304 14.00 -22.61 1.82
N GLU A 305 12.75 -22.41 1.44
CA GLU A 305 12.01 -23.43 0.65
C GLU A 305 12.55 -23.53 -0.79
N VAL A 306 13.01 -22.45 -1.37
CA VAL A 306 13.71 -22.46 -2.66
C VAL A 306 15.04 -23.20 -2.57
N ASP A 307 15.81 -22.99 -1.50
CA ASP A 307 17.05 -23.72 -1.24
C ASP A 307 16.75 -25.23 -1.11
N ASN A 308 15.73 -25.60 -0.33
CA ASN A 308 15.29 -26.99 -0.21
C ASN A 308 14.84 -27.60 -1.56
N PHE A 309 14.13 -26.82 -2.37
CA PHE A 309 13.68 -27.25 -3.70
C PHE A 309 14.86 -27.50 -4.66
N LEU A 310 15.88 -26.63 -4.65
CA LEU A 310 17.02 -26.74 -5.55
C LEU A 310 18.04 -27.79 -5.10
N MET A 311 18.27 -27.91 -3.78
CA MET A 311 19.30 -28.75 -3.21
C MET A 311 18.80 -30.10 -2.66
N GLY A 312 17.47 -30.28 -2.58
CA GLY A 312 16.85 -31.45 -1.96
C GLY A 312 16.88 -31.46 -0.42
N SER A 313 17.60 -30.53 0.20
CA SER A 313 17.67 -30.31 1.65
C SER A 313 18.14 -28.89 1.93
N THR A 314 17.89 -28.37 3.15
CA THR A 314 18.33 -27.02 3.51
C THR A 314 18.80 -26.94 4.95
N THR A 315 19.84 -26.13 5.18
CA THR A 315 20.33 -25.77 6.52
C THR A 315 19.90 -24.36 6.94
N LEU A 316 19.17 -23.66 6.10
CA LEU A 316 18.69 -22.31 6.42
C LEU A 316 17.64 -22.36 7.54
N PRO A 317 17.65 -21.41 8.48
CA PRO A 317 16.69 -21.38 9.58
C PRO A 317 15.27 -21.11 9.09
N ARG A 318 14.30 -21.63 9.82
CA ARG A 318 12.86 -21.41 9.56
C ARG A 318 12.37 -20.11 10.20
#